data_0a46b967b4190e5b43d4c959bee5d58c
#
_entry.id   0a46b967b4190e5b43d4c959bee5d58c
#
_cell.length_a   1.000
_cell.length_b   1.000
_cell.length_c   1.000
_cell.angle_alpha   90.00
_cell.angle_beta   90.00
_cell.angle_gamma   90.00
#
_symmetry.space_group_name_H-M   'P 1'
#
loop_
_entity.id
_entity.type
_entity.pdbx_description
1 polymer ?
#
loop_
_entity_poly.entity_id
_entity_poly.type
_entity_poly.pdbx_seq_one_letter_code
_entity_poly.pdbx_strand_id
1 'polypeptide(L)'
;MSQAPKLTYFDSCLRFKDKRFHAFLLKNSVLLQGMAGAAALAVAVLARQWLEASMWRHMVLQFPLLLLAGAAWAGALPPAWQGRSINQYGITGWVAASSILAVLMIPRVLDLALLRPEVEVAKCTALVLAGLALRLSWQPAGRVLQFFFL
;
A
#
# COMPACT_ATOMS: atom_id res chain seq x y z
N MET A 1 20.70 55.34 -5.20
CA MET A 1 19.38 55.16 -5.81
C MET A 1 18.97 53.69 -5.64
N SER A 2 18.12 53.50 -4.66
CA SER A 2 17.69 52.17 -4.21
C SER A 2 16.35 51.82 -4.89
N GLN A 3 16.33 50.79 -5.68
CA GLN A 3 15.08 50.18 -6.16
C GLN A 3 15.19 48.65 -6.06
N ALA A 4 14.79 48.07 -4.93
CA ALA A 4 14.35 46.67 -4.88
C ALA A 4 13.69 46.31 -3.55
N PRO A 5 12.37 46.45 -3.40
CA PRO A 5 11.66 45.55 -2.51
C PRO A 5 10.33 44.99 -3.09
N LYS A 6 9.95 45.28 -4.33
CA LYS A 6 8.63 44.89 -4.87
C LYS A 6 8.56 43.47 -5.44
N LEU A 7 9.68 42.86 -5.82
CA LEU A 7 9.71 41.52 -6.39
C LEU A 7 9.53 40.41 -5.34
N THR A 8 9.98 40.63 -4.10
CA THR A 8 9.93 39.60 -3.04
C THR A 8 8.54 39.31 -2.50
N TYR A 9 7.63 40.30 -2.54
CA TYR A 9 6.27 40.12 -2.03
C TYR A 9 5.38 39.29 -3.00
N PHE A 10 5.55 39.50 -4.30
CA PHE A 10 4.82 38.77 -5.32
C PHE A 10 5.25 37.29 -5.39
N ASP A 11 6.54 37.00 -5.29
CA ASP A 11 7.09 35.64 -5.21
C ASP A 11 6.63 34.90 -3.96
N SER A 12 6.55 35.58 -2.82
CA SER A 12 6.06 35.00 -1.57
C SER A 12 4.57 34.62 -1.68
N CYS A 13 3.77 35.47 -2.34
CA CYS A 13 2.33 35.21 -2.51
C CYS A 13 2.05 34.03 -3.48
N LEU A 14 2.80 33.93 -4.56
CA LEU A 14 2.72 32.80 -5.51
C LEU A 14 3.17 31.49 -4.85
N ARG A 15 4.25 31.52 -4.07
CA ARG A 15 4.77 30.35 -3.35
C ARG A 15 3.80 29.88 -2.23
N PHE A 16 3.03 30.79 -1.66
CA PHE A 16 2.02 30.46 -0.62
C PHE A 16 0.76 29.83 -1.22
N LYS A 17 0.34 30.28 -2.40
CA LYS A 17 -0.79 29.73 -3.16
C LYS A 17 -0.46 28.33 -3.68
N ASP A 18 0.76 28.11 -4.12
CA ASP A 18 1.26 26.81 -4.58
C ASP A 18 1.29 25.77 -3.46
N LYS A 19 1.78 26.12 -2.27
CA LYS A 19 1.79 25.22 -1.11
C LYS A 19 0.40 24.79 -0.66
N ARG A 20 -0.60 25.68 -0.69
CA ARG A 20 -1.98 25.33 -0.31
C ARG A 20 -2.63 24.41 -1.36
N PHE A 21 -2.37 24.66 -2.63
CA PHE A 21 -2.88 23.83 -3.71
C PHE A 21 -2.27 22.43 -3.67
N HIS A 22 -0.94 22.33 -3.46
CA HIS A 22 -0.27 21.04 -3.25
C HIS A 22 -0.78 20.32 -2.00
N ALA A 23 -1.00 21.00 -0.89
CA ALA A 23 -1.54 20.41 0.33
C ALA A 23 -2.98 19.91 0.12
N PHE A 24 -3.80 20.62 -0.64
CA PHE A 24 -5.16 20.21 -0.99
C PHE A 24 -5.16 18.97 -1.90
N LEU A 25 -4.30 18.94 -2.92
CA LEU A 25 -4.15 17.77 -3.80
C LEU A 25 -3.64 16.54 -3.04
N LEU A 26 -2.66 16.71 -2.15
CA LEU A 26 -2.14 15.64 -1.31
C LEU A 26 -3.22 15.09 -0.36
N LYS A 27 -3.99 15.95 0.27
CA LYS A 27 -5.10 15.53 1.15
C LYS A 27 -6.16 14.73 0.39
N ASN A 28 -6.52 15.17 -0.81
CA ASN A 28 -7.50 14.44 -1.64
C ASN A 28 -6.94 13.10 -2.12
N SER A 29 -5.65 13.02 -2.47
CA SER A 29 -5.02 11.76 -2.88
C SER A 29 -4.98 10.75 -1.73
N VAL A 30 -4.69 11.18 -0.51
CA VAL A 30 -4.71 10.32 0.69
C VAL A 30 -6.10 9.76 0.97
N LEU A 31 -7.13 10.61 0.89
CA LEU A 31 -8.53 10.17 1.05
C LEU A 31 -8.94 9.17 -0.05
N LEU A 32 -8.62 9.46 -1.31
CA LEU A 32 -8.91 8.57 -2.44
C LEU A 32 -8.22 7.22 -2.29
N GLN A 33 -6.97 7.19 -1.85
CA GLN A 33 -6.23 5.94 -1.61
C GLN A 33 -6.83 5.16 -0.44
N GLY A 34 -7.20 5.82 0.64
CA GLY A 34 -7.88 5.20 1.76
C GLY A 34 -9.23 4.58 1.36
N MET A 35 -10.03 5.31 0.60
CA MET A 35 -11.31 4.83 0.07
C MET A 35 -11.13 3.67 -0.92
N ALA A 36 -10.14 3.74 -1.81
CA ALA A 36 -9.84 2.67 -2.75
C ALA A 36 -9.42 1.39 -2.02
N GLY A 37 -8.59 1.50 -0.97
CA GLY A 37 -8.22 0.36 -0.13
C GLY A 37 -9.41 -0.24 0.61
N ALA A 38 -10.28 0.60 1.17
CA ALA A 38 -11.51 0.14 1.83
C ALA A 38 -12.48 -0.51 0.84
N ALA A 39 -12.66 0.06 -0.35
CA ALA A 39 -13.49 -0.52 -1.41
C ALA A 39 -12.95 -1.88 -1.87
N ALA A 40 -11.63 -2.01 -2.07
CA ALA A 40 -11.02 -3.28 -2.44
C ALA A 40 -11.22 -4.35 -1.37
N LEU A 41 -11.09 -4.00 -0.09
CA LEU A 41 -11.41 -4.91 1.03
C LEU A 41 -12.89 -5.29 1.04
N ALA A 42 -13.79 -4.32 0.89
CA ALA A 42 -15.22 -4.59 0.86
C ALA A 42 -15.57 -5.56 -0.28
N VAL A 43 -15.01 -5.35 -1.47
CA VAL A 43 -15.18 -6.26 -2.62
C VAL A 43 -14.64 -7.65 -2.30
N ALA A 44 -13.45 -7.76 -1.69
CA ALA A 44 -12.86 -9.04 -1.32
C ALA A 44 -13.73 -9.82 -0.32
N VAL A 45 -14.34 -9.13 0.65
CA VAL A 45 -15.22 -9.75 1.66
C VAL A 45 -16.58 -10.10 1.08
N LEU A 46 -17.22 -9.18 0.34
CA LEU A 46 -18.56 -9.39 -0.21
C LEU A 46 -18.58 -10.44 -1.33
N ALA A 47 -17.55 -10.45 -2.18
CA ALA A 47 -17.41 -11.44 -3.26
C ALA A 47 -16.70 -12.72 -2.81
N ARG A 48 -16.50 -12.94 -1.51
CA ARG A 48 -15.75 -14.07 -0.96
C ARG A 48 -16.21 -15.40 -1.53
N GLN A 49 -17.49 -15.71 -1.42
CA GLN A 49 -18.04 -17.01 -1.89
C GLN A 49 -17.79 -17.24 -3.38
N TRP A 50 -17.88 -16.19 -4.18
CA TRP A 50 -17.61 -16.27 -5.62
C TRP A 50 -16.12 -16.40 -5.92
N LEU A 51 -15.26 -15.72 -5.16
CA LEU A 51 -13.79 -15.78 -5.30
C LEU A 51 -13.26 -17.15 -4.87
N GLU A 52 -13.82 -17.75 -3.82
CA GLU A 52 -13.38 -19.03 -3.27
C GLU A 52 -14.00 -20.26 -4.01
N ALA A 53 -15.01 -20.05 -4.85
CA ALA A 53 -15.63 -21.12 -5.62
C ALA A 53 -14.67 -21.77 -6.65
N SER A 54 -13.52 -21.18 -6.95
CA SER A 54 -12.49 -21.75 -7.83
C SER A 54 -11.12 -21.39 -7.33
N MET A 55 -10.22 -22.38 -7.25
CA MET A 55 -8.82 -22.22 -6.85
C MET A 55 -8.11 -21.14 -7.68
N TRP A 56 -8.40 -21.07 -8.98
CA TRP A 56 -7.83 -20.07 -9.88
C TRP A 56 -8.28 -18.66 -9.52
N ARG A 57 -9.57 -18.44 -9.28
CA ARG A 57 -10.11 -17.12 -8.87
C ARG A 57 -9.57 -16.69 -7.52
N HIS A 58 -9.46 -17.62 -6.60
CA HIS A 58 -8.90 -17.39 -5.29
C HIS A 58 -7.46 -16.86 -5.37
N MET A 59 -6.59 -17.53 -6.12
CA MET A 59 -5.18 -17.12 -6.21
C MET A 59 -4.94 -15.90 -7.10
N VAL A 60 -5.62 -15.82 -8.26
CA VAL A 60 -5.35 -14.80 -9.28
C VAL A 60 -6.12 -13.51 -9.04
N LEU A 61 -7.26 -13.54 -8.37
CA LEU A 61 -8.08 -12.36 -8.13
C LEU A 61 -8.01 -11.91 -6.66
N GLN A 62 -8.21 -12.81 -5.71
CA GLN A 62 -8.33 -12.44 -4.30
C GLN A 62 -6.98 -11.99 -3.72
N PHE A 63 -5.89 -12.69 -4.02
CA PHE A 63 -4.55 -12.33 -3.50
C PHE A 63 -4.09 -10.96 -3.98
N PRO A 64 -4.08 -10.66 -5.30
CA PRO A 64 -3.71 -9.32 -5.76
C PRO A 64 -4.65 -8.23 -5.25
N LEU A 65 -5.95 -8.51 -5.12
CA LEU A 65 -6.92 -7.54 -4.61
C LEU A 65 -6.61 -7.14 -3.16
N LEU A 66 -6.30 -8.11 -2.30
CA LEU A 66 -5.92 -7.84 -0.91
C LEU A 66 -4.56 -7.15 -0.78
N LEU A 67 -3.58 -7.52 -1.63
CA LEU A 67 -2.30 -6.83 -1.71
C LEU A 67 -2.46 -5.36 -2.14
N LEU A 68 -3.30 -5.10 -3.14
CA LEU A 68 -3.59 -3.75 -3.61
C LEU A 68 -4.33 -2.93 -2.55
N ALA A 69 -5.25 -3.54 -1.79
CA ALA A 69 -5.91 -2.89 -0.67
C ALA A 69 -4.90 -2.44 0.39
N GLY A 70 -3.96 -3.30 0.76
CA GLY A 70 -2.88 -2.97 1.68
C GLY A 70 -1.94 -1.88 1.14
N ALA A 71 -1.58 -1.96 -0.13
CA ALA A 71 -0.74 -0.95 -0.78
C ALA A 71 -1.44 0.42 -0.87
N ALA A 72 -2.74 0.45 -1.11
CA ALA A 72 -3.52 1.69 -1.11
C ALA A 72 -3.56 2.32 0.30
N TRP A 73 -3.76 1.53 1.34
CA TRP A 73 -3.73 2.02 2.72
C TRP A 73 -2.37 2.54 3.15
N ALA A 74 -1.27 1.92 2.69
CA ALA A 74 0.07 2.43 2.94
C ALA A 74 0.27 3.85 2.41
N GLY A 75 -0.36 4.19 1.28
CA GLY A 75 -0.34 5.56 0.73
C GLY A 75 -1.13 6.57 1.56
N ALA A 76 -2.07 6.11 2.38
CA ALA A 76 -2.83 6.94 3.32
C ALA A 76 -2.12 7.15 4.66
N LEU A 77 -1.04 6.39 4.96
CA LEU A 77 -0.28 6.52 6.20
C LEU A 77 0.57 7.80 6.22
N PRO A 78 0.73 8.42 7.40
CA PRO A 78 1.56 9.61 7.54
C PRO A 78 3.04 9.32 7.21
N PRO A 79 3.78 10.32 6.68
CA PRO A 79 5.18 10.17 6.25
C PRO A 79 6.13 9.65 7.34
N ALA A 80 5.79 9.88 8.61
CA ALA A 80 6.58 9.41 9.75
C ALA A 80 6.75 7.87 9.80
N TRP A 81 5.85 7.13 9.18
CA TRP A 81 5.93 5.66 9.09
C TRP A 81 6.74 5.18 7.90
N GLN A 82 6.96 6.04 6.91
CA GLN A 82 7.69 5.71 5.67
C GLN A 82 9.21 5.73 5.86
N GLY A 83 9.73 6.41 6.88
CA GLY A 83 11.17 6.64 7.11
C GLY A 83 11.76 5.86 8.29
N ARG A 84 11.15 4.76 8.75
CA ARG A 84 11.70 4.00 9.88
C ARG A 84 13.02 3.33 9.52
N SER A 85 14.01 3.41 10.43
CA SER A 85 15.36 2.86 10.26
C SER A 85 15.38 1.35 9.92
N ILE A 86 14.37 0.59 10.35
CA ILE A 86 14.23 -0.84 10.05
C ILE A 86 14.05 -1.10 8.54
N ASN A 87 13.50 -0.12 7.79
CA ASN A 87 13.23 -0.25 6.36
C ASN A 87 14.10 0.71 5.52
N GLN A 88 15.26 1.09 6.02
CA GLN A 88 16.15 2.07 5.39
C GLN A 88 16.56 1.68 3.96
N TYR A 89 16.70 0.38 3.68
CA TYR A 89 17.07 -0.15 2.37
C TYR A 89 15.89 -0.77 1.60
N GLY A 90 14.69 -0.73 2.15
CA GLY A 90 13.51 -1.34 1.54
C GLY A 90 13.49 -2.87 1.53
N ILE A 91 14.56 -3.53 1.92
CA ILE A 91 14.71 -4.99 1.84
C ILE A 91 13.75 -5.70 2.79
N THR A 92 13.58 -5.16 4.01
CA THR A 92 12.77 -5.79 5.06
C THR A 92 11.34 -6.04 4.63
N GLY A 93 10.70 -5.06 3.96
CA GLY A 93 9.32 -5.22 3.51
C GLY A 93 9.19 -6.19 2.33
N TRP A 94 10.19 -6.26 1.44
CA TRP A 94 10.21 -7.25 0.37
C TRP A 94 10.37 -8.67 0.91
N VAL A 95 11.29 -8.87 1.84
CA VAL A 95 11.49 -10.18 2.50
C VAL A 95 10.25 -10.59 3.28
N ALA A 96 9.65 -9.68 4.05
CA ALA A 96 8.43 -9.96 4.79
C ALA A 96 7.26 -10.35 3.86
N ALA A 97 7.04 -9.58 2.79
CA ALA A 97 5.98 -9.89 1.83
C ALA A 97 6.22 -11.22 1.11
N SER A 98 7.45 -11.50 0.67
CA SER A 98 7.81 -12.77 0.03
C SER A 98 7.62 -13.95 0.98
N SER A 99 8.00 -13.80 2.26
CA SER A 99 7.80 -14.84 3.28
C SER A 99 6.32 -15.12 3.54
N ILE A 100 5.49 -14.08 3.64
CA ILE A 100 4.05 -14.22 3.80
C ILE A 100 3.44 -14.95 2.60
N LEU A 101 3.80 -14.55 1.38
CA LEU A 101 3.33 -15.20 0.17
C LEU A 101 3.78 -16.65 0.07
N ALA A 102 5.03 -16.96 0.43
CA ALA A 102 5.56 -18.32 0.44
C ALA A 102 4.79 -19.22 1.43
N VAL A 103 4.50 -18.74 2.63
CA VAL A 103 3.71 -19.48 3.63
C VAL A 103 2.28 -19.70 3.13
N LEU A 104 1.67 -18.69 2.53
CA LEU A 104 0.30 -18.80 2.00
C LEU A 104 0.21 -19.67 0.75
N MET A 105 1.31 -19.93 0.05
CA MET A 105 1.36 -20.89 -1.06
C MET A 105 1.37 -22.36 -0.61
N ILE A 106 1.50 -22.64 0.69
CA ILE A 106 1.42 -24.00 1.22
C ILE A 106 -0.06 -24.47 1.12
N PRO A 107 -0.39 -25.55 0.37
CA PRO A 107 -1.77 -25.98 0.15
C PRO A 107 -2.54 -26.25 1.45
N ARG A 108 -1.86 -26.79 2.45
CA ARG A 108 -2.44 -27.09 3.77
C ARG A 108 -2.94 -25.86 4.50
N VAL A 109 -2.27 -24.71 4.34
CA VAL A 109 -2.69 -23.43 4.95
C VAL A 109 -3.95 -22.92 4.26
N LEU A 110 -4.04 -23.07 2.95
CA LEU A 110 -5.23 -22.70 2.16
C LEU A 110 -6.44 -23.57 2.51
N ASP A 111 -6.25 -24.89 2.65
CA ASP A 111 -7.32 -25.81 3.05
C ASP A 111 -7.84 -25.49 4.45
N LEU A 112 -6.94 -25.18 5.40
CA LEU A 112 -7.32 -24.76 6.73
C LEU A 112 -8.07 -23.41 6.75
N ALA A 113 -7.74 -22.49 5.85
CA ALA A 113 -8.43 -21.23 5.73
C ALA A 113 -9.89 -21.40 5.26
N LEU A 114 -10.18 -22.41 4.46
CA LEU A 114 -11.55 -22.74 4.04
C LEU A 114 -12.36 -23.38 5.17
N LEU A 115 -11.71 -24.13 6.07
CA LEU A 115 -12.37 -24.85 7.16
C LEU A 115 -12.52 -24.03 8.44
N ARG A 116 -11.62 -23.06 8.67
CA ARG A 116 -11.58 -22.28 9.91
C ARG A 116 -11.62 -20.76 9.59
N PRO A 117 -12.67 -20.04 10.05
CA PRO A 117 -12.79 -18.60 9.80
C PRO A 117 -11.64 -17.79 10.43
N GLU A 118 -11.04 -18.26 11.53
CA GLU A 118 -9.89 -17.62 12.16
C GLU A 118 -8.65 -17.59 11.24
N VAL A 119 -8.38 -18.71 10.55
CA VAL A 119 -7.25 -18.84 9.62
C VAL A 119 -7.50 -18.00 8.38
N GLU A 120 -8.74 -17.87 7.97
CA GLU A 120 -9.09 -17.00 6.85
C GLU A 120 -8.88 -15.53 7.16
N VAL A 121 -9.31 -15.07 8.32
CA VAL A 121 -9.05 -13.69 8.76
C VAL A 121 -7.54 -13.44 8.87
N ALA A 122 -6.78 -14.41 9.40
CA ALA A 122 -5.33 -14.32 9.44
C ALA A 122 -4.70 -14.23 8.05
N LYS A 123 -5.16 -15.02 7.08
CA LYS A 123 -4.76 -14.97 5.66
C LYS A 123 -5.01 -13.59 5.06
N CYS A 124 -6.23 -13.07 5.19
CA CYS A 124 -6.60 -11.76 4.66
C CYS A 124 -5.76 -10.64 5.28
N THR A 125 -5.58 -10.69 6.60
CA THR A 125 -4.75 -9.71 7.33
C THR A 125 -3.29 -9.78 6.88
N ALA A 126 -2.74 -10.98 6.74
CA ALA A 126 -1.36 -11.18 6.29
C ALA A 126 -1.14 -10.63 4.87
N LEU A 127 -2.08 -10.83 3.94
CA LEU A 127 -2.01 -10.29 2.58
C LEU A 127 -2.08 -8.76 2.56
N VAL A 128 -2.96 -8.15 3.36
CA VAL A 128 -3.04 -6.70 3.50
C VAL A 128 -1.74 -6.13 4.08
N LEU A 129 -1.18 -6.77 5.11
CA LEU A 129 0.11 -6.38 5.69
C LEU A 129 1.26 -6.53 4.70
N ALA A 130 1.27 -7.60 3.88
CA ALA A 130 2.24 -7.78 2.82
C ALA A 130 2.16 -6.66 1.77
N GLY A 131 0.95 -6.28 1.34
CA GLY A 131 0.73 -5.16 0.42
C GLY A 131 1.21 -3.82 0.99
N LEU A 132 0.92 -3.58 2.28
CA LEU A 132 1.39 -2.40 3.00
C LEU A 132 2.92 -2.38 3.09
N ALA A 133 3.55 -3.49 3.45
CA ALA A 133 5.00 -3.63 3.55
C ALA A 133 5.69 -3.40 2.18
N LEU A 134 5.15 -3.96 1.09
CA LEU A 134 5.64 -3.75 -0.26
C LEU A 134 5.61 -2.27 -0.65
N ARG A 135 4.50 -1.58 -0.39
CA ARG A 135 4.36 -0.15 -0.72
C ARG A 135 5.30 0.73 0.08
N LEU A 136 5.44 0.48 1.39
CA LEU A 136 6.37 1.23 2.25
C LEU A 136 7.83 0.97 1.88
N SER A 137 8.15 -0.19 1.32
CA SER A 137 9.50 -0.55 0.90
C SER A 137 9.83 -0.13 -0.52
N TRP A 138 8.84 0.26 -1.32
CA TRP A 138 9.03 0.60 -2.72
C TRP A 138 9.95 1.80 -2.94
N GLN A 139 9.76 2.87 -2.15
CA GLN A 139 10.53 4.10 -2.29
C GLN A 139 12.00 3.96 -1.85
N PRO A 140 12.32 3.34 -0.67
CA PRO A 140 13.69 3.14 -0.26
C PRO A 140 14.40 2.02 -1.04
N ALA A 141 13.66 1.13 -1.71
CA ALA A 141 14.25 0.10 -2.56
C ALA A 141 14.92 0.72 -3.80
N GLY A 142 16.21 0.53 -3.93
CA GLY A 142 16.95 0.98 -5.11
C GLY A 142 16.43 0.30 -6.40
N ARG A 143 16.67 0.93 -7.56
CA ARG A 143 16.22 0.42 -8.88
C ARG A 143 16.63 -1.01 -9.15
N VAL A 144 17.78 -1.44 -8.63
CA VAL A 144 18.30 -2.80 -8.78
C VAL A 144 17.40 -3.81 -8.07
N LEU A 145 16.96 -3.48 -6.84
CA LEU A 145 16.07 -4.34 -6.06
C LEU A 145 14.69 -4.43 -6.70
N GLN A 146 14.16 -3.31 -7.18
CA GLN A 146 12.88 -3.26 -7.90
C GLN A 146 12.91 -4.14 -9.15
N PHE A 147 14.02 -4.12 -9.90
CA PHE A 147 14.18 -4.92 -11.11
C PHE A 147 14.36 -6.43 -10.81
N PHE A 148 14.95 -6.78 -9.68
CA PHE A 148 15.18 -8.18 -9.30
C PHE A 148 13.90 -8.90 -8.86
N PHE A 149 12.91 -8.17 -8.32
CA PHE A 149 11.65 -8.73 -7.82
C PHE A 149 10.46 -8.55 -8.78
N LEU A 150 10.61 -7.88 -9.90
CA LEU A 150 9.63 -7.76 -10.98
C LEU A 150 9.88 -8.80 -12.09
#